data_5d9241b53ac3455cb82819ef376e650c
#
_entry.id   5d9241b53ac3455cb82819ef376e650c
#
_cell.length_a   1.000
_cell.length_b   1.000
_cell.length_c   1.000
_cell.angle_alpha   90.00
_cell.angle_beta   90.00
_cell.angle_gamma   90.00
#
_symmetry.space_group_name_H-M   'P 1'
#
loop_
_entity.id
_entity.type
_entity.pdbx_description
1 polymer ?
#
loop_
_entity_poly.entity_id
_entity_poly.type
_entity_poly.pdbx_seq_one_letter_code
_entity_poly.pdbx_strand_id
1 'polypeptide(L)'
;MVSYLSSLMTVDNTFTSTSPLPSSIAPERVIEILHNHVTMIKMNPLVIDLQRCEPHEHAPEAERSLVWYEITDKVSYLPFDLLSGQVKYKACFKDLPMGLQTVIYAPLGLRTQNKWTLEDQDEFQLREDVSMECNMFMAPFVKRTIKASHGPLVDRLIIEAKSPERDLESTVGA
;
A
#
# COMPACT_ATOMS: atom_id res chain seq x y z
N MET A 1 -21.27 26.83 -2.37
CA MET A 1 -20.85 26.85 -3.78
C MET A 1 -19.46 26.24 -4.01
N VAL A 2 -18.55 26.23 -3.03
CA VAL A 2 -17.20 25.63 -3.14
C VAL A 2 -17.25 24.08 -3.15
N SER A 3 -18.20 23.45 -2.48
CA SER A 3 -18.33 21.99 -2.39
C SER A 3 -18.74 21.31 -3.71
N TYR A 4 -19.48 21.99 -4.58
CA TYR A 4 -19.92 21.44 -5.87
C TYR A 4 -18.81 21.41 -6.93
N LEU A 5 -17.88 22.37 -6.88
CA LEU A 5 -16.75 22.43 -7.83
C LEU A 5 -15.68 21.38 -7.52
N SER A 6 -15.50 21.00 -6.25
CA SER A 6 -14.55 19.92 -5.88
C SER A 6 -15.01 18.56 -6.36
N SER A 7 -16.31 18.29 -6.36
CA SER A 7 -16.89 17.03 -6.85
C SER A 7 -16.76 16.84 -8.36
N LEU A 8 -16.76 17.93 -9.14
CA LEU A 8 -16.62 17.88 -10.61
C LEU A 8 -15.20 17.61 -11.09
N MET A 9 -14.21 17.67 -10.21
CA MET A 9 -12.78 17.48 -10.54
C MET A 9 -12.21 16.20 -9.96
N THR A 10 -13.01 15.38 -9.29
CA THR A 10 -12.61 14.08 -8.74
C THR A 10 -12.87 12.99 -9.75
N VAL A 11 -11.92 12.09 -9.94
CA VAL A 11 -12.04 10.91 -10.80
C VAL A 11 -11.76 9.64 -10.02
N ASP A 12 -12.57 8.63 -10.32
CA ASP A 12 -12.41 7.28 -9.81
C ASP A 12 -11.73 6.42 -10.87
N ASN A 13 -10.71 5.70 -10.47
CA ASN A 13 -10.04 4.75 -11.33
C ASN A 13 -9.85 3.43 -10.58
N THR A 14 -10.07 2.33 -11.29
CA THR A 14 -9.80 0.99 -10.80
C THR A 14 -8.85 0.27 -11.75
N PHE A 15 -7.99 -0.56 -11.21
CA PHE A 15 -7.16 -1.46 -12.00
C PHE A 15 -6.75 -2.66 -11.18
N THR A 16 -6.44 -3.74 -11.88
CA THR A 16 -6.00 -5.00 -11.29
C THR A 16 -4.64 -5.38 -11.86
N SER A 17 -3.79 -5.89 -11.01
CA SER A 17 -2.52 -6.51 -11.38
C SER A 17 -2.45 -7.90 -10.76
N THR A 18 -1.86 -8.86 -11.48
CA THR A 18 -1.69 -10.23 -10.99
C THR A 18 -0.26 -10.67 -11.24
N SER A 19 0.33 -11.35 -10.29
CA SER A 19 1.69 -11.87 -10.38
C SER A 19 1.71 -13.33 -9.92
N PRO A 20 2.27 -14.26 -10.73
CA PRO A 20 2.43 -15.63 -10.30
C PRO A 20 3.47 -15.71 -9.17
N LEU A 21 3.24 -16.60 -8.23
CA LEU A 21 4.17 -16.88 -7.14
C LEU A 21 4.95 -18.16 -7.45
N PRO A 22 6.26 -18.21 -7.17
CA PRO A 22 7.04 -19.42 -7.29
C PRO A 22 6.46 -20.55 -6.45
N SER A 23 6.35 -21.76 -7.01
CA SER A 23 5.85 -22.95 -6.30
C SER A 23 6.66 -23.36 -5.07
N SER A 24 7.87 -22.80 -4.91
CA SER A 24 8.73 -22.99 -3.74
C SER A 24 8.32 -22.15 -2.54
N ILE A 25 7.35 -21.25 -2.66
CA ILE A 25 6.88 -20.40 -1.57
C ILE A 25 5.57 -20.96 -1.04
N ALA A 26 5.54 -21.22 0.28
CA ALA A 26 4.32 -21.65 0.95
C ALA A 26 3.30 -20.50 0.99
N PRO A 27 2.03 -20.75 0.67
CA PRO A 27 0.97 -19.74 0.72
C PRO A 27 0.83 -19.06 2.08
N GLU A 28 0.99 -19.85 3.16
CA GLU A 28 0.92 -19.37 4.54
C GLU A 28 1.98 -18.30 4.81
N ARG A 29 3.18 -18.49 4.24
CA ARG A 29 4.27 -17.51 4.39
C ARG A 29 3.95 -16.19 3.72
N VAL A 30 3.26 -16.22 2.57
CA VAL A 30 2.78 -15.01 1.90
C VAL A 30 1.77 -14.27 2.76
N ILE A 31 0.83 -14.99 3.37
CA ILE A 31 -0.19 -14.41 4.26
C ILE A 31 0.46 -13.80 5.50
N GLU A 32 1.43 -14.48 6.13
CA GLU A 32 2.17 -13.92 7.27
C GLU A 32 2.85 -12.58 6.92
N ILE A 33 3.47 -12.50 5.76
CA ILE A 33 4.11 -11.27 5.29
C ILE A 33 3.07 -10.17 5.04
N LEU A 34 1.95 -10.50 4.40
CA LEU A 34 0.87 -9.54 4.16
C LEU A 34 0.30 -8.99 5.48
N HIS A 35 0.17 -9.83 6.52
CA HIS A 35 -0.32 -9.43 7.84
C HIS A 35 0.74 -8.70 8.69
N ASN A 36 2.00 -8.75 8.30
CA ASN A 36 3.03 -7.92 8.91
C ASN A 36 3.03 -6.51 8.27
N HIS A 37 2.17 -5.63 8.79
CA HIS A 37 1.96 -4.30 8.22
C HIS A 37 3.25 -3.48 8.12
N VAL A 38 4.12 -3.56 9.12
CA VAL A 38 5.41 -2.83 9.12
C VAL A 38 6.31 -3.33 8.00
N THR A 39 6.37 -4.63 7.79
CA THR A 39 7.12 -5.24 6.68
C THR A 39 6.53 -4.80 5.34
N MET A 40 5.21 -4.86 5.18
CA MET A 40 4.53 -4.43 3.96
C MET A 40 4.80 -2.95 3.65
N ILE A 41 4.74 -2.07 4.63
CA ILE A 41 5.06 -0.64 4.46
C ILE A 41 6.51 -0.48 4.01
N LYS A 42 7.46 -1.15 4.68
CA LYS A 42 8.90 -1.05 4.37
C LYS A 42 9.30 -1.68 3.03
N MET A 43 8.44 -2.51 2.43
CA MET A 43 8.66 -3.01 1.07
C MET A 43 8.61 -1.89 0.01
N ASN A 44 7.90 -0.79 0.29
CA ASN A 44 7.99 0.40 -0.54
C ASN A 44 9.34 1.10 -0.29
N PRO A 45 10.23 1.17 -1.31
CA PRO A 45 11.57 1.78 -1.15
C PRO A 45 11.54 3.28 -0.89
N LEU A 46 10.41 3.91 -1.10
CA LEU A 46 10.25 5.35 -0.90
C LEU A 46 9.99 5.69 0.58
N VAL A 47 9.55 4.73 1.38
CA VAL A 47 9.28 4.93 2.80
C VAL A 47 10.57 5.24 3.56
N ILE A 48 10.59 6.41 4.20
CA ILE A 48 11.71 6.87 5.02
C ILE A 48 11.37 6.95 6.51
N ASP A 49 10.07 7.00 6.83
CA ASP A 49 9.59 7.00 8.22
C ASP A 49 8.20 6.40 8.31
N LEU A 50 7.88 5.78 9.44
CA LEU A 50 6.54 5.28 9.76
C LEU A 50 6.34 5.24 11.28
N GLN A 51 5.12 5.56 11.71
CA GLN A 51 4.71 5.48 13.11
C GLN A 51 3.23 5.12 13.25
N ARG A 52 2.86 4.51 14.35
CA ARG A 52 1.44 4.33 14.71
C ARG A 52 0.80 5.69 14.92
N CYS A 53 -0.46 5.84 14.47
CA CYS A 53 -1.17 7.10 14.62
C CYS A 53 -2.68 6.89 14.84
N GLU A 54 -3.36 7.98 15.18
CA GLU A 54 -4.82 8.04 15.22
C GLU A 54 -5.42 8.01 13.82
N PRO A 55 -6.66 7.53 13.67
CA PRO A 55 -7.37 7.51 12.40
C PRO A 55 -7.37 8.86 11.69
N HIS A 56 -7.51 8.82 10.37
CA HIS A 56 -7.72 10.05 9.59
C HIS A 56 -9.08 10.67 9.95
N GLU A 57 -9.16 12.00 10.01
CA GLU A 57 -10.37 12.72 10.44
C GLU A 57 -11.62 12.39 9.60
N HIS A 58 -11.42 12.14 8.30
CA HIS A 58 -12.48 11.79 7.35
C HIS A 58 -12.67 10.26 7.20
N ALA A 59 -12.02 9.45 8.03
CA ALA A 59 -12.19 8.01 7.98
C ALA A 59 -13.61 7.62 8.45
N PRO A 60 -14.32 6.76 7.69
CA PRO A 60 -15.61 6.23 8.12
C PRO A 60 -15.43 5.35 9.37
N GLU A 61 -16.52 5.18 10.14
CA GLU A 61 -16.48 4.46 11.42
C GLU A 61 -15.91 3.04 11.27
N ALA A 62 -16.21 2.36 10.18
CA ALA A 62 -15.71 1.02 9.91
C ALA A 62 -14.16 0.94 9.77
N GLU A 63 -13.52 2.04 9.41
CA GLU A 63 -12.06 2.10 9.27
C GLU A 63 -11.38 2.59 10.55
N ARG A 64 -12.10 3.31 11.44
CA ARG A 64 -11.54 3.89 12.66
C ARG A 64 -11.00 2.86 13.65
N SER A 65 -11.59 1.67 13.67
CA SER A 65 -11.16 0.56 14.54
C SER A 65 -9.96 -0.22 14.00
N LEU A 66 -9.52 0.07 12.78
CA LEU A 66 -8.39 -0.61 12.15
C LEU A 66 -7.04 -0.10 12.71
N VAL A 67 -5.98 -0.75 12.26
CA VAL A 67 -4.62 -0.36 12.61
C VAL A 67 -4.15 0.75 11.68
N TRP A 68 -3.75 1.88 12.24
CA TRP A 68 -3.36 3.07 11.49
C TRP A 68 -1.87 3.38 11.62
N TYR A 69 -1.30 3.83 10.51
CA TYR A 69 0.08 4.35 10.44
C TYR A 69 0.10 5.69 9.73
N GLU A 70 0.91 6.61 10.23
CA GLU A 70 1.42 7.76 9.49
C GLU A 70 2.72 7.35 8.82
N ILE A 71 2.80 7.53 7.52
CA ILE A 71 3.91 7.09 6.68
C ILE A 71 4.48 8.31 5.98
N THR A 72 5.80 8.39 5.89
CA THR A 72 6.50 9.42 5.14
C THR A 72 7.30 8.80 4.02
N ASP A 73 6.98 9.20 2.79
CA ASP A 73 7.71 8.80 1.59
C ASP A 73 8.63 9.92 1.11
N LYS A 74 9.80 9.53 0.64
CA LYS A 74 10.64 10.40 -0.18
C LYS A 74 10.14 10.34 -1.62
N VAL A 75 9.81 11.48 -2.19
CA VAL A 75 9.35 11.59 -3.58
C VAL A 75 10.31 12.43 -4.40
N SER A 76 10.55 12.03 -5.63
CA SER A 76 11.33 12.80 -6.59
C SER A 76 10.41 13.37 -7.65
N TYR A 77 10.44 14.67 -7.84
CA TYR A 77 9.61 15.38 -8.81
C TYR A 77 10.31 15.54 -10.17
N LEU A 78 11.64 15.38 -10.22
CA LEU A 78 12.42 15.50 -11.44
C LEU A 78 13.37 14.31 -11.60
N PRO A 79 13.77 13.99 -12.86
CA PRO A 79 14.81 13.01 -13.13
C PRO A 79 16.11 13.34 -12.38
N PHE A 80 16.86 12.31 -12.00
CA PHE A 80 18.14 12.42 -11.28
C PHE A 80 18.06 13.04 -9.88
N ASP A 81 16.87 12.96 -9.21
CA ASP A 81 16.64 13.52 -7.85
C ASP A 81 16.96 15.03 -7.73
N LEU A 82 16.90 15.76 -8.83
CA LEU A 82 17.19 17.20 -8.87
C LEU A 82 16.21 18.03 -8.03
N LEU A 83 14.99 17.52 -7.82
CA LEU A 83 14.03 18.08 -6.89
C LEU A 83 13.34 16.94 -6.15
N SER A 84 13.68 16.77 -4.89
CA SER A 84 13.07 15.77 -4.01
C SER A 84 12.32 16.44 -2.87
N GLY A 85 11.29 15.80 -2.37
CA GLY A 85 10.51 16.23 -1.23
C GLY A 85 10.04 15.05 -0.40
N GLN A 86 9.22 15.32 0.60
CA GLN A 86 8.61 14.32 1.44
C GLN A 86 7.10 14.47 1.37
N VAL A 87 6.40 13.34 1.34
CA VAL A 87 4.94 13.30 1.43
C VAL A 87 4.57 12.46 2.64
N LYS A 88 3.78 13.05 3.54
CA LYS A 88 3.17 12.36 4.67
C LYS A 88 1.73 11.99 4.33
N TYR A 89 1.35 10.79 4.68
CA TYR A 89 0.00 10.29 4.52
C TYR A 89 -0.36 9.31 5.63
N LYS A 90 -1.65 9.07 5.83
CA LYS A 90 -2.15 8.08 6.77
C LYS A 90 -2.69 6.88 6.02
N ALA A 91 -2.45 5.70 6.57
CA ALA A 91 -2.97 4.45 6.02
C ALA A 91 -3.53 3.56 7.12
N CYS A 92 -4.65 2.89 6.84
CA CYS A 92 -5.17 1.83 7.69
C CYS A 92 -5.09 0.47 7.01
N PHE A 93 -4.98 -0.57 7.85
CA PHE A 93 -4.72 -1.93 7.44
C PHE A 93 -5.76 -2.86 8.04
N LYS A 94 -6.29 -3.75 7.20
CA LYS A 94 -7.26 -4.79 7.58
C LYS A 94 -6.78 -6.12 7.04
N ASP A 95 -6.45 -7.03 7.95
CA ASP A 95 -6.14 -8.40 7.59
C ASP A 95 -7.36 -9.12 7.04
N LEU A 96 -7.16 -9.84 5.94
CA LEU A 96 -8.16 -10.69 5.31
C LEU A 96 -7.68 -12.15 5.40
N PRO A 97 -8.57 -13.14 5.44
CA PRO A 97 -8.14 -14.55 5.54
C PRO A 97 -7.13 -14.97 4.47
N MET A 98 -7.25 -14.46 3.26
CA MET A 98 -6.36 -14.73 2.12
C MET A 98 -5.73 -13.47 1.56
N GLY A 99 -5.40 -12.49 2.41
CA GLY A 99 -4.80 -11.27 1.91
C GLY A 99 -4.77 -10.09 2.87
N LEU A 100 -4.68 -8.90 2.31
CA LEU A 100 -4.59 -7.64 3.05
C LEU A 100 -5.38 -6.56 2.31
N GLN A 101 -6.13 -5.76 3.04
CA GLN A 101 -6.71 -4.53 2.51
C GLN A 101 -6.06 -3.33 3.17
N THR A 102 -5.67 -2.34 2.37
CA THR A 102 -5.16 -1.06 2.86
C THR A 102 -5.97 0.09 2.30
N VAL A 103 -6.17 1.12 3.11
CA VAL A 103 -6.76 2.38 2.65
C VAL A 103 -5.81 3.50 3.00
N ILE A 104 -5.46 4.31 2.00
CA ILE A 104 -4.51 5.41 2.11
C ILE A 104 -5.26 6.73 1.96
N TYR A 105 -4.96 7.66 2.84
CA TYR A 105 -5.41 9.05 2.83
C TYR A 105 -4.20 9.95 2.68
N ALA A 106 -4.02 10.49 1.49
CA ALA A 106 -2.87 11.32 1.16
C ALA A 106 -3.30 12.78 0.88
N PRO A 107 -2.36 13.73 0.88
CA PRO A 107 -2.64 15.12 0.56
C PRO A 107 -3.37 15.31 -0.77
N LEU A 108 -3.98 16.46 -0.94
CA LEU A 108 -4.73 16.87 -2.14
C LEU A 108 -5.96 15.99 -2.43
N GLY A 109 -6.52 15.34 -1.39
CA GLY A 109 -7.73 14.53 -1.52
C GLY A 109 -7.50 13.20 -2.22
N LEU A 110 -6.26 12.71 -2.32
CA LEU A 110 -5.97 11.38 -2.84
C LEU A 110 -6.39 10.34 -1.79
N ARG A 111 -7.30 9.47 -2.18
CA ARG A 111 -7.67 8.26 -1.44
C ARG A 111 -7.46 7.05 -2.33
N THR A 112 -6.74 6.05 -1.83
CA THR A 112 -6.62 4.76 -2.52
C THR A 112 -7.04 3.63 -1.59
N GLN A 113 -7.66 2.62 -2.17
CA GLN A 113 -7.94 1.36 -1.51
C GLN A 113 -7.27 0.26 -2.33
N ASN A 114 -6.35 -0.45 -1.70
CA ASN A 114 -5.65 -1.57 -2.29
C ASN A 114 -6.08 -2.84 -1.58
N LYS A 115 -6.39 -3.88 -2.36
CA LYS A 115 -6.73 -5.20 -1.85
C LYS A 115 -5.79 -6.22 -2.47
N TRP A 116 -4.94 -6.80 -1.65
CA TRP A 116 -4.09 -7.93 -2.00
C TRP A 116 -4.82 -9.22 -1.68
N THR A 117 -4.87 -10.14 -2.62
CA THR A 117 -5.54 -11.43 -2.45
C THR A 117 -4.63 -12.53 -3.00
N LEU A 118 -4.38 -13.55 -2.18
CA LEU A 118 -3.74 -14.77 -2.62
C LEU A 118 -4.81 -15.67 -3.24
N GLU A 119 -4.69 -15.92 -4.54
CA GLU A 119 -5.61 -16.77 -5.30
C GLU A 119 -4.96 -18.13 -5.55
N ASP A 120 -5.72 -19.20 -5.30
CA ASP A 120 -5.37 -20.57 -5.62
C ASP A 120 -6.11 -20.96 -6.90
N GLN A 121 -5.38 -20.97 -8.00
CA GLN A 121 -5.84 -21.46 -9.30
C GLN A 121 -4.98 -22.69 -9.67
N ASP A 122 -4.53 -22.79 -10.91
CA ASP A 122 -3.56 -23.84 -11.29
C ASP A 122 -2.19 -23.65 -10.60
N GLU A 123 -1.85 -22.38 -10.31
CA GLU A 123 -0.69 -21.96 -9.53
C GLU A 123 -1.12 -20.80 -8.61
N PHE A 124 -0.45 -20.64 -7.46
CA PHE A 124 -0.71 -19.51 -6.59
C PHE A 124 -0.33 -18.19 -7.25
N GLN A 125 -1.24 -17.25 -7.17
CA GLN A 125 -1.07 -15.90 -7.73
C GLN A 125 -1.39 -14.86 -6.66
N LEU A 126 -0.61 -13.79 -6.66
CA LEU A 126 -0.90 -12.62 -5.85
C LEU A 126 -1.58 -11.57 -6.72
N ARG A 127 -2.84 -11.29 -6.42
CA ARG A 127 -3.66 -10.30 -7.09
C ARG A 127 -3.74 -9.02 -6.26
N GLU A 128 -3.55 -7.89 -6.91
CA GLU A 128 -3.80 -6.57 -6.36
C GLU A 128 -4.92 -5.88 -7.12
N ASP A 129 -6.00 -5.56 -6.42
CA ASP A 129 -7.06 -4.69 -6.91
C ASP A 129 -6.91 -3.32 -6.27
N VAL A 130 -6.82 -2.28 -7.09
CA VAL A 130 -6.67 -0.90 -6.65
C VAL A 130 -7.89 -0.08 -7.08
N SER A 131 -8.47 0.63 -6.14
CA SER A 131 -9.43 1.70 -6.38
C SER A 131 -8.82 3.02 -5.93
N MET A 132 -8.88 4.03 -6.76
CA MET A 132 -8.26 5.33 -6.53
C MET A 132 -9.24 6.45 -6.80
N GLU A 133 -9.39 7.32 -5.82
CA GLU A 133 -10.15 8.56 -5.91
C GLU A 133 -9.17 9.73 -5.75
N CYS A 134 -9.09 10.62 -6.73
CA CYS A 134 -8.21 11.78 -6.67
C CYS A 134 -8.66 12.89 -7.61
N ASN A 135 -8.04 14.06 -7.46
CA ASN A 135 -8.21 15.14 -8.41
C ASN A 135 -7.77 14.71 -9.81
N MET A 136 -8.57 15.05 -10.83
CA MET A 136 -8.35 14.65 -12.23
C MET A 136 -6.97 15.03 -12.77
N PHE A 137 -6.38 16.14 -12.30
CA PHE A 137 -5.04 16.55 -12.73
C PHE A 137 -3.93 15.67 -12.14
N MET A 138 -4.18 15.03 -10.97
CA MET A 138 -3.25 14.12 -10.32
C MET A 138 -3.37 12.69 -10.85
N ALA A 139 -4.52 12.32 -11.40
CA ALA A 139 -4.85 10.95 -11.75
C ALA A 139 -3.81 10.25 -12.67
N PRO A 140 -3.29 10.88 -13.76
CA PRO A 140 -2.30 10.23 -14.62
C PRO A 140 -0.99 9.92 -13.88
N PHE A 141 -0.54 10.86 -13.04
CA PHE A 141 0.69 10.71 -12.25
C PHE A 141 0.54 9.60 -11.22
N VAL A 142 -0.52 9.65 -10.42
CA VAL A 142 -0.76 8.65 -9.35
C VAL A 142 -0.93 7.26 -9.96
N LYS A 143 -1.72 7.12 -11.02
CA LYS A 143 -1.92 5.84 -11.72
C LYS A 143 -0.60 5.25 -12.23
N ARG A 144 0.26 6.09 -12.81
CA ARG A 144 1.59 5.65 -13.29
C ARG A 144 2.45 5.16 -12.13
N THR A 145 2.47 5.90 -11.02
CA THR A 145 3.26 5.58 -9.83
C THR A 145 2.81 4.24 -9.23
N ILE A 146 1.50 4.06 -9.00
CA ILE A 146 0.97 2.81 -8.43
C ILE A 146 1.27 1.61 -9.32
N LYS A 147 1.03 1.72 -10.64
CA LYS A 147 1.34 0.64 -11.59
C LYS A 147 2.84 0.30 -11.62
N ALA A 148 3.70 1.30 -11.51
CA ALA A 148 5.15 1.09 -11.51
C ALA A 148 5.64 0.44 -10.21
N SER A 149 4.92 0.57 -9.10
CA SER A 149 5.33 0.01 -7.79
C SER A 149 4.91 -1.44 -7.58
N HIS A 150 3.93 -1.96 -8.32
CA HIS A 150 3.42 -3.33 -8.16
C HIS A 150 4.53 -4.39 -8.32
N GLY A 151 5.21 -4.42 -9.46
CA GLY A 151 6.26 -5.41 -9.74
C GLY A 151 7.37 -5.42 -8.68
N PRO A 152 8.04 -4.29 -8.42
CA PRO A 152 9.06 -4.20 -7.37
C PRO A 152 8.60 -4.61 -5.98
N LEU A 153 7.32 -4.38 -5.63
CA LEU A 153 6.77 -4.80 -4.35
C LEU A 153 6.61 -6.31 -4.29
N VAL A 154 6.06 -6.93 -5.34
CA VAL A 154 5.93 -8.39 -5.44
C VAL A 154 7.31 -9.07 -5.43
N ASP A 155 8.29 -8.54 -6.15
CA ASP A 155 9.66 -9.06 -6.14
C ASP A 155 10.26 -9.07 -4.72
N ARG A 156 10.06 -7.99 -3.95
CA ARG A 156 10.51 -7.91 -2.55
C ARG A 156 9.75 -8.87 -1.64
N LEU A 157 8.45 -9.02 -1.84
CA LEU A 157 7.66 -10.00 -1.10
C LEU A 157 8.18 -11.42 -1.37
N ILE A 158 8.49 -11.76 -2.62
CA ILE A 158 9.08 -13.06 -2.99
C ILE A 158 10.44 -13.27 -2.32
N ILE A 159 11.29 -12.24 -2.29
CA ILE A 159 12.59 -12.30 -1.61
C ILE A 159 12.41 -12.52 -0.11
N GLU A 160 11.52 -11.78 0.52
CA GLU A 160 11.21 -11.94 1.95
C GLU A 160 10.63 -13.31 2.28
N ALA A 161 9.74 -13.83 1.42
CA ALA A 161 9.15 -15.15 1.59
C ALA A 161 10.16 -16.31 1.46
N LYS A 162 11.23 -16.11 0.70
CA LYS A 162 12.34 -17.08 0.55
C LYS A 162 13.38 -16.95 1.66
N SER A 163 13.39 -15.85 2.42
CA SER A 163 14.33 -15.66 3.51
C SER A 163 13.95 -16.59 4.67
N PRO A 164 14.93 -17.25 5.33
CA PRO A 164 14.64 -18.01 6.52
C PRO A 164 14.01 -17.12 7.58
N GLU A 165 13.09 -17.67 8.36
CA GLU A 165 12.44 -16.96 9.47
C GLU A 165 13.49 -16.24 10.32
N ARG A 166 13.47 -14.93 10.29
CA ARG A 166 14.15 -14.13 11.30
C ARG A 166 13.21 -14.10 12.50
N ASP A 167 13.61 -14.80 13.58
CA ASP A 167 12.94 -14.73 14.87
C ASP A 167 12.69 -13.26 15.23
N LEU A 168 11.44 -12.83 15.15
CA LEU A 168 11.00 -11.45 15.45
C LEU A 168 10.96 -11.17 16.97
N GLU A 169 11.69 -11.95 17.79
CA GLU A 169 11.70 -11.82 19.26
C GLU A 169 12.73 -10.85 19.83
N SER A 170 13.47 -10.07 19.05
CA SER A 170 14.56 -9.26 19.63
C SER A 170 14.50 -7.76 19.34
N THR A 171 13.33 -7.13 19.39
CA THR A 171 13.31 -5.64 19.44
C THR A 171 12.14 -5.10 20.28
N VAL A 172 11.90 -5.70 21.45
CA VAL A 172 11.15 -5.07 22.54
C VAL A 172 12.05 -5.07 23.77
N GLY A 173 12.84 -4.02 23.91
CA GLY A 173 13.65 -3.83 25.10
C GLY A 173 14.85 -2.91 24.91
N ALA A 174 14.63 -1.61 24.91
CA ALA A 174 15.49 -0.60 25.54
C ALA A 174 14.84 0.79 25.35
#